data_ddcdf4e7c6dff0a12bb7c18944f31604
#
_entry.id   ddcdf4e7c6dff0a12bb7c18944f31604
#
_cell.length_a   1.000
_cell.length_b   1.000
_cell.length_c   1.000
_cell.angle_alpha   90.00
_cell.angle_beta   90.00
_cell.angle_gamma   90.00
#
_symmetry.space_group_name_H-M   'P 1'
#
loop_
_entity.id
_entity.type
_entity.pdbx_description
1 polymer ?
#
loop_
_entity_poly.entity_id
_entity_poly.type
_entity_poly.pdbx_seq_one_letter_code
_entity_poly.pdbx_strand_id
1 'polypeptide(L)'
;ALAGSDDHILAGIEKSAMDAALIKQSYTSDRTMEVVLESTLFGGFLQLVLPEEIKSIPTLQILDPPAVLEKKSSEYTGLIIDATAIEFYPVLYPVVISELGSEIYSALFISREIAVQQGVCRYVCAMDSVDTVRWVGENPISVKALRTGGPGNSSIVISRSDADIIEKTRERHRFMRECRVIILVSQTPNDQAQ
;
A
#
# COMPACT_ATOMS: atom_id res chain seq x y z
N ALA A 1 -22.66 15.73 -2.37
CA ALA A 1 -22.22 14.77 -3.41
C ALA A 1 -21.41 13.58 -2.87
N LEU A 2 -21.22 13.45 -1.54
CA LEU A 2 -20.49 12.33 -0.92
C LEU A 2 -21.38 11.15 -0.52
N ALA A 3 -22.67 11.35 -0.32
CA ALA A 3 -23.58 10.31 0.15
C ALA A 3 -23.85 9.15 -0.86
N GLY A 4 -23.73 9.40 -2.16
CA GLY A 4 -23.95 8.35 -3.16
C GLY A 4 -22.76 7.41 -3.37
N SER A 5 -21.56 7.80 -2.93
CA SER A 5 -20.33 7.00 -3.04
C SER A 5 -20.32 5.89 -1.98
N ASP A 6 -20.79 6.19 -0.77
CA ASP A 6 -20.77 5.24 0.36
C ASP A 6 -21.77 4.10 0.14
N ASP A 7 -22.95 4.38 -0.42
CA ASP A 7 -23.97 3.37 -0.73
C ASP A 7 -23.48 2.38 -1.81
N HIS A 8 -22.70 2.86 -2.79
CA HIS A 8 -22.15 2.01 -3.84
C HIS A 8 -21.05 1.09 -3.29
N ILE A 9 -20.23 1.60 -2.38
CA ILE A 9 -19.18 0.83 -1.70
C ILE A 9 -19.82 -0.23 -0.81
N LEU A 10 -20.84 0.12 -0.02
CA LEU A 10 -21.57 -0.82 0.82
C LEU A 10 -22.22 -1.94 0.02
N ALA A 11 -22.92 -1.62 -1.07
CA ALA A 11 -23.52 -2.62 -1.96
C ALA A 11 -22.47 -3.55 -2.58
N GLY A 12 -21.28 -3.02 -2.90
CA GLY A 12 -20.15 -3.81 -3.39
C GLY A 12 -19.57 -4.76 -2.33
N ILE A 13 -19.48 -4.32 -1.08
CA ILE A 13 -19.04 -5.13 0.06
C ILE A 13 -20.06 -6.26 0.32
N GLU A 14 -21.35 -5.94 0.35
CA GLU A 14 -22.42 -6.93 0.52
C GLU A 14 -22.37 -7.99 -0.59
N LYS A 15 -22.20 -7.57 -1.84
CA LYS A 15 -22.08 -8.50 -2.96
C LYS A 15 -20.84 -9.39 -2.81
N SER A 16 -19.68 -8.82 -2.47
CA SER A 16 -18.46 -9.61 -2.24
C SER A 16 -18.61 -10.61 -1.11
N ALA A 17 -19.35 -10.27 -0.06
CA ALA A 17 -19.63 -11.18 1.03
C ALA A 17 -20.59 -12.32 0.60
N MET A 18 -21.59 -12.02 -0.24
CA MET A 18 -22.51 -13.03 -0.78
C MET A 18 -21.82 -13.99 -1.77
N ASP A 19 -20.86 -13.49 -2.53
CA ASP A 19 -20.09 -14.26 -3.51
C ASP A 19 -18.88 -14.99 -2.90
N ALA A 20 -18.66 -14.84 -1.57
CA ALA A 20 -17.53 -15.44 -0.87
C ALA A 20 -17.60 -16.98 -0.87
N ALA A 21 -16.46 -17.63 -1.10
CA ALA A 21 -16.37 -19.08 -1.10
C ALA A 21 -16.44 -19.62 0.33
N LEU A 22 -17.24 -20.66 0.54
CA LEU A 22 -17.28 -21.41 1.80
C LEU A 22 -16.05 -22.31 1.90
N ILE A 23 -15.13 -21.99 2.82
CA ILE A 23 -13.90 -22.75 3.04
C ILE A 23 -14.07 -23.82 4.10
N LYS A 24 -14.74 -23.48 5.20
CA LYS A 24 -14.92 -24.39 6.32
C LYS A 24 -16.28 -24.16 6.98
N GLN A 25 -16.89 -25.25 7.41
CA GLN A 25 -18.08 -25.26 8.23
C GLN A 25 -17.88 -26.26 9.37
N SER A 26 -18.10 -25.85 10.60
CA SER A 26 -17.99 -26.69 11.77
C SER A 26 -19.16 -26.45 12.72
N TYR A 27 -19.60 -27.51 13.39
CA TYR A 27 -20.63 -27.44 14.43
C TYR A 27 -19.95 -27.62 15.78
N THR A 28 -20.22 -26.73 16.70
CA THR A 28 -19.69 -26.79 18.05
C THR A 28 -20.69 -27.48 18.99
N SER A 29 -20.20 -27.97 20.13
CA SER A 29 -21.01 -28.74 21.10
C SER A 29 -22.10 -27.93 21.76
N ASP A 30 -22.02 -26.60 21.73
CA ASP A 30 -22.99 -25.62 22.24
C ASP A 30 -24.12 -25.30 21.24
N ARG A 31 -24.23 -26.06 20.15
CA ARG A 31 -25.19 -25.88 19.05
C ARG A 31 -24.97 -24.61 18.23
N THR A 32 -23.79 -24.03 18.26
CA THR A 32 -23.39 -22.96 17.33
C THR A 32 -22.77 -23.54 16.05
N MET A 33 -22.87 -22.81 14.99
CA MET A 33 -22.24 -23.14 13.71
C MET A 33 -21.20 -22.07 13.40
N GLU A 34 -19.97 -22.50 13.18
CA GLU A 34 -18.88 -21.65 12.71
C GLU A 34 -18.72 -21.84 11.21
N VAL A 35 -18.65 -20.74 10.50
CA VAL A 35 -18.49 -20.72 9.04
C VAL A 35 -17.30 -19.82 8.70
N VAL A 36 -16.37 -20.34 7.90
CA VAL A 36 -15.24 -19.56 7.36
C VAL A 36 -15.50 -19.32 5.89
N LEU A 37 -15.56 -18.06 5.53
CA LEU A 37 -15.75 -17.60 4.15
C LEU A 37 -14.47 -16.92 3.66
N GLU A 38 -14.14 -17.12 2.39
CA GLU A 38 -13.01 -16.47 1.73
C GLU A 38 -13.50 -15.63 0.55
N SER A 39 -12.99 -14.41 0.45
CA SER A 39 -13.24 -13.52 -0.67
C SER A 39 -11.94 -12.89 -1.15
N THR A 40 -11.82 -12.68 -2.48
CA THR A 40 -10.64 -12.09 -3.11
C THR A 40 -10.67 -10.57 -2.98
N LEU A 41 -9.66 -9.98 -2.36
CA LEU A 41 -9.52 -8.52 -2.26
C LEU A 41 -9.07 -7.89 -3.57
N PHE A 42 -8.27 -8.59 -4.37
CA PHE A 42 -7.78 -8.09 -5.65
C PHE A 42 -8.87 -8.18 -6.74
N GLY A 43 -8.77 -7.32 -7.73
CA GLY A 43 -9.79 -7.24 -8.80
C GLY A 43 -10.99 -6.39 -8.39
N GLY A 44 -12.18 -6.98 -8.40
CA GLY A 44 -13.44 -6.25 -8.24
C GLY A 44 -13.59 -5.45 -6.96
N PHE A 45 -13.16 -5.98 -5.82
CA PHE A 45 -13.27 -5.27 -4.53
C PHE A 45 -12.38 -4.03 -4.46
N LEU A 46 -11.09 -4.14 -4.82
CA LEU A 46 -10.17 -2.99 -4.89
C LEU A 46 -10.65 -1.94 -5.88
N GLN A 47 -11.26 -2.36 -6.98
CA GLN A 47 -11.83 -1.44 -7.97
C GLN A 47 -12.95 -0.56 -7.39
N LEU A 48 -13.73 -1.05 -6.43
CA LEU A 48 -14.79 -0.30 -5.76
C LEU A 48 -14.25 0.71 -4.75
N VAL A 49 -13.17 0.36 -4.05
CA VAL A 49 -12.66 1.14 -2.92
C VAL A 49 -11.62 2.18 -3.35
N LEU A 50 -10.88 1.93 -4.43
CA LEU A 50 -9.87 2.87 -4.91
C LEU A 50 -10.53 4.12 -5.53
N PRO A 51 -10.01 5.33 -5.25
CA PRO A 51 -10.49 6.57 -5.84
C PRO A 51 -10.52 6.51 -7.36
N GLU A 52 -11.57 7.06 -7.99
CA GLU A 52 -11.66 7.16 -9.44
C GLU A 52 -10.71 8.22 -10.01
N GLU A 53 -10.46 9.29 -9.26
CA GLU A 53 -9.58 10.37 -9.65
C GLU A 53 -8.15 10.12 -9.18
N ILE A 54 -7.27 9.84 -10.13
CA ILE A 54 -5.83 9.94 -9.93
C ILE A 54 -5.47 11.42 -10.05
N LYS A 55 -4.88 12.01 -9.01
CA LYS A 55 -4.27 13.33 -9.15
C LYS A 55 -3.18 13.22 -10.21
N SER A 56 -3.43 13.81 -11.38
CA SER A 56 -2.37 14.00 -12.37
C SER A 56 -1.28 14.83 -11.70
N ILE A 57 -0.18 14.17 -11.33
CA ILE A 57 1.01 14.89 -10.88
C ILE A 57 1.44 15.72 -12.07
N PRO A 58 1.54 17.07 -11.96
CA PRO A 58 2.05 17.87 -13.04
C PRO A 58 3.40 17.29 -13.42
N THR A 59 3.51 16.74 -14.62
CA THR A 59 4.81 16.44 -15.21
C THR A 59 5.45 17.80 -15.42
N LEU A 60 6.24 18.25 -14.45
CA LEU A 60 7.20 19.31 -14.72
C LEU A 60 8.05 18.77 -15.85
N GLN A 61 7.82 19.27 -17.06
CA GLN A 61 8.79 19.15 -18.14
C GLN A 61 10.03 19.89 -17.63
N ILE A 62 10.88 19.14 -16.93
CA ILE A 62 12.24 19.58 -16.67
C ILE A 62 12.85 19.61 -18.08
N LEU A 63 12.92 20.80 -18.66
CA LEU A 63 13.81 21.07 -19.78
C LEU A 63 15.16 20.52 -19.35
N ASP A 64 15.64 19.48 -20.05
CA ASP A 64 16.91 18.84 -19.79
C ASP A 64 17.99 19.93 -19.70
N PRO A 65 18.63 20.14 -18.54
CA PRO A 65 19.86 20.91 -18.50
C PRO A 65 20.90 20.14 -19.31
N PRO A 66 21.82 20.81 -20.03
CA PRO A 66 22.83 20.15 -20.83
C PRO A 66 23.58 19.14 -19.95
N ALA A 67 23.78 17.94 -20.50
CA ALA A 67 24.42 16.81 -19.90
C ALA A 67 25.76 17.18 -19.21
N VAL A 68 25.69 17.48 -17.93
CA VAL A 68 26.82 17.39 -17.04
C VAL A 68 26.94 15.91 -16.71
N LEU A 69 28.09 15.32 -16.99
CA LEU A 69 28.47 13.94 -16.66
C LEU A 69 28.33 13.72 -15.14
N GLU A 70 27.10 13.53 -14.67
CA GLU A 70 26.85 13.08 -13.31
C GLU A 70 27.10 11.58 -13.25
N LYS A 71 27.95 11.18 -12.30
CA LYS A 71 28.10 9.81 -11.81
C LYS A 71 26.78 9.09 -11.91
N LYS A 72 26.73 7.87 -12.49
CA LYS A 72 25.62 6.93 -12.41
C LYS A 72 25.15 6.84 -10.95
N SER A 73 24.24 7.70 -10.55
CA SER A 73 23.44 7.48 -9.35
C SER A 73 22.60 6.27 -9.69
N SER A 74 22.79 5.19 -8.93
CA SER A 74 21.99 3.98 -9.11
C SER A 74 20.51 4.37 -9.02
N GLU A 75 19.78 4.20 -10.13
CA GLU A 75 18.35 4.52 -10.18
C GLU A 75 17.61 3.75 -9.08
N TYR A 76 16.84 4.45 -8.30
CA TYR A 76 16.00 3.80 -7.29
C TYR A 76 14.86 3.04 -7.95
N THR A 77 14.60 1.83 -7.45
CA THR A 77 13.69 0.86 -8.09
C THR A 77 12.39 0.64 -7.34
N GLY A 78 12.31 1.06 -6.09
CA GLY A 78 11.15 0.87 -5.24
C GLY A 78 11.31 1.55 -3.87
N LEU A 79 10.34 1.33 -2.99
CA LEU A 79 10.32 1.88 -1.64
C LEU A 79 10.04 0.77 -0.62
N ILE A 80 10.82 0.75 0.45
CA ILE A 80 10.62 -0.12 1.62
C ILE A 80 10.39 0.78 2.83
N ILE A 81 9.32 0.53 3.56
CA ILE A 81 8.97 1.25 4.78
C ILE A 81 9.00 0.26 5.94
N ASP A 82 9.93 0.45 6.86
CA ASP A 82 10.02 -0.35 8.08
C ASP A 82 9.08 0.21 9.15
N ALA A 83 7.93 -0.43 9.32
CA ALA A 83 6.92 -0.12 10.33
C ALA A 83 6.92 -1.13 11.50
N THR A 84 7.97 -1.95 11.64
CA THR A 84 8.02 -2.98 12.70
C THR A 84 8.11 -2.40 14.11
N ALA A 85 8.59 -1.16 14.25
CA ALA A 85 8.73 -0.48 15.53
C ALA A 85 7.47 0.27 15.99
N ILE A 86 6.41 0.28 15.18
CA ILE A 86 5.16 0.99 15.47
C ILE A 86 3.98 0.02 15.41
N GLU A 87 2.90 0.35 16.10
CA GLU A 87 1.65 -0.41 16.02
C GLU A 87 0.88 0.01 14.76
N PHE A 88 1.12 -0.72 13.68
CA PHE A 88 0.48 -0.50 12.40
C PHE A 88 -0.12 -1.81 11.88
N TYR A 89 -1.40 -1.76 11.52
CA TYR A 89 -2.12 -2.90 10.93
C TYR A 89 -2.29 -2.70 9.42
N PRO A 90 -2.14 -3.76 8.63
CA PRO A 90 -2.36 -3.69 7.19
C PRO A 90 -3.72 -3.10 6.83
N VAL A 91 -3.72 -2.14 5.91
CA VAL A 91 -4.92 -1.51 5.35
C VAL A 91 -4.91 -1.63 3.83
N LEU A 92 -6.07 -1.55 3.18
CA LEU A 92 -6.17 -1.73 1.73
C LEU A 92 -5.38 -0.69 0.92
N TYR A 93 -5.34 0.55 1.40
CA TYR A 93 -4.60 1.64 0.78
C TYR A 93 -3.95 2.53 1.84
N PRO A 94 -2.71 2.20 2.24
CA PRO A 94 -1.99 3.00 3.20
C PRO A 94 -1.65 4.37 2.63
N VAL A 95 -1.61 5.35 3.52
CA VAL A 95 -1.11 6.69 3.21
C VAL A 95 0.20 6.91 3.95
N VAL A 96 1.24 7.34 3.24
CA VAL A 96 2.52 7.71 3.83
C VAL A 96 2.64 9.22 3.81
N ILE A 97 2.86 9.81 4.98
CA ILE A 97 2.98 11.26 5.15
C ILE A 97 4.31 11.61 5.82
N SER A 98 4.82 12.78 5.53
CA SER A 98 5.95 13.34 6.26
C SER A 98 5.50 13.89 7.62
N GLU A 99 6.46 14.13 8.52
CA GLU A 99 6.21 14.83 9.80
C GLU A 99 5.54 16.22 9.61
N LEU A 100 5.71 16.82 8.44
CA LEU A 100 5.11 18.12 8.10
C LEU A 100 3.70 17.98 7.51
N GLY A 101 3.18 16.74 7.36
CA GLY A 101 1.87 16.47 6.80
C GLY A 101 1.83 16.40 5.27
N SER A 102 2.97 16.49 4.58
CA SER A 102 3.03 16.28 3.13
C SER A 102 2.77 14.82 2.81
N GLU A 103 1.88 14.56 1.85
CA GLU A 103 1.57 13.22 1.36
C GLU A 103 2.68 12.73 0.43
N ILE A 104 3.33 11.64 0.79
CA ILE A 104 4.46 11.06 0.07
C ILE A 104 4.02 9.91 -0.82
N TYR A 105 3.11 9.06 -0.32
CA TYR A 105 2.56 7.92 -1.03
C TYR A 105 1.10 7.67 -0.65
N SER A 106 0.26 7.44 -1.65
CA SER A 106 -1.15 7.05 -1.45
C SER A 106 -1.74 6.49 -2.75
N ALA A 107 -3.00 6.11 -2.69
CA ALA A 107 -3.77 5.68 -3.86
C ALA A 107 -3.85 6.74 -4.99
N LEU A 108 -3.54 8.00 -4.69
CA LEU A 108 -3.54 9.09 -5.67
C LEU A 108 -2.29 9.12 -6.58
N PHE A 109 -1.22 8.42 -6.20
CA PHE A 109 0.06 8.42 -6.92
C PHE A 109 0.30 7.16 -7.75
N ILE A 110 -0.63 6.20 -7.72
CA ILE A 110 -0.47 4.87 -8.32
C ILE A 110 -1.26 4.71 -9.63
N SER A 111 -0.92 3.71 -10.43
CA SER A 111 -1.80 3.24 -11.51
C SER A 111 -2.90 2.40 -10.93
N ARG A 112 -4.16 2.81 -11.18
CA ARG A 112 -5.33 2.08 -10.72
C ARG A 112 -5.39 0.66 -11.28
N GLU A 113 -5.00 0.49 -12.56
CA GLU A 113 -4.98 -0.80 -13.23
C GLU A 113 -4.02 -1.78 -12.53
N ILE A 114 -2.82 -1.28 -12.17
CA ILE A 114 -1.81 -2.08 -11.48
C ILE A 114 -2.27 -2.39 -10.06
N ALA A 115 -2.78 -1.38 -9.34
CA ALA A 115 -3.25 -1.56 -7.97
C ALA A 115 -4.40 -2.55 -7.85
N VAL A 116 -5.34 -2.56 -8.80
CA VAL A 116 -6.45 -3.52 -8.84
C VAL A 116 -5.96 -4.95 -9.00
N GLN A 117 -4.90 -5.17 -9.79
CA GLN A 117 -4.36 -6.50 -10.06
C GLN A 117 -3.48 -7.05 -8.95
N GLN A 118 -2.65 -6.23 -8.31
CA GLN A 118 -1.61 -6.70 -7.40
C GLN A 118 -1.61 -6.01 -6.01
N GLY A 119 -2.51 -5.06 -5.78
CA GLY A 119 -2.56 -4.25 -4.56
C GLY A 119 -1.75 -2.96 -4.65
N VAL A 120 -2.02 -2.04 -3.71
CA VAL A 120 -1.35 -0.73 -3.60
C VAL A 120 0.09 -0.89 -3.10
N CYS A 121 0.31 -1.82 -2.20
CA CYS A 121 1.62 -2.19 -1.65
C CYS A 121 1.61 -3.66 -1.25
N ARG A 122 2.75 -4.17 -0.82
CA ARG A 122 2.87 -5.49 -0.21
C ARG A 122 3.25 -5.35 1.26
N TYR A 123 2.53 -6.05 2.13
CA TYR A 123 2.87 -6.18 3.54
C TYR A 123 3.68 -7.46 3.77
N VAL A 124 4.77 -7.36 4.53
CA VAL A 124 5.62 -8.50 4.88
C VAL A 124 6.05 -8.41 6.35
N CYS A 125 6.13 -9.55 7.02
CA CYS A 125 6.62 -9.63 8.40
C CYS A 125 8.13 -9.84 8.49
N ALA A 126 8.74 -10.32 7.42
CA ALA A 126 10.17 -10.53 7.31
C ALA A 126 10.65 -10.21 5.90
N MET A 127 11.88 -9.72 5.79
CA MET A 127 12.52 -9.47 4.50
C MET A 127 13.07 -10.78 3.95
N ASP A 128 12.35 -11.42 3.03
CA ASP A 128 12.94 -12.42 2.16
C ASP A 128 13.61 -11.72 0.98
N SER A 129 14.90 -11.96 0.79
CA SER A 129 15.70 -11.27 -0.21
C SER A 129 15.19 -11.47 -1.63
N VAL A 130 14.70 -12.67 -1.96
CA VAL A 130 14.23 -13.02 -3.31
C VAL A 130 12.91 -12.34 -3.65
N ASP A 131 11.92 -12.45 -2.77
CA ASP A 131 10.60 -11.84 -3.00
C ASP A 131 10.66 -10.31 -2.92
N THR A 132 11.52 -9.76 -2.06
CA THR A 132 11.73 -8.33 -1.94
C THR A 132 12.30 -7.76 -3.25
N VAL A 133 13.39 -8.34 -3.78
CA VAL A 133 14.00 -7.89 -5.04
C VAL A 133 13.01 -8.02 -6.19
N ARG A 134 12.24 -9.08 -6.22
CA ARG A 134 11.21 -9.28 -7.25
C ARG A 134 10.16 -8.18 -7.25
N TRP A 135 9.80 -7.64 -6.07
CA TRP A 135 8.76 -6.63 -5.94
C TRP A 135 9.28 -5.20 -6.09
N VAL A 136 10.32 -4.82 -5.34
CA VAL A 136 10.84 -3.42 -5.31
C VAL A 136 12.10 -3.21 -6.13
N GLY A 137 12.67 -4.28 -6.71
CA GLY A 137 13.91 -4.22 -7.50
C GLY A 137 15.16 -4.28 -6.63
N GLU A 138 16.32 -4.08 -7.28
CA GLU A 138 17.63 -4.30 -6.65
C GLU A 138 18.12 -3.12 -5.80
N ASN A 139 17.56 -1.92 -6.03
CA ASN A 139 17.99 -0.70 -5.34
C ASN A 139 16.80 0.10 -4.78
N PRO A 140 16.06 -0.42 -3.79
CA PRO A 140 14.97 0.31 -3.16
C PRO A 140 15.46 1.40 -2.21
N ILE A 141 14.68 2.47 -2.06
CA ILE A 141 14.81 3.41 -0.94
C ILE A 141 14.25 2.71 0.30
N SER A 142 15.01 2.71 1.39
CA SER A 142 14.55 2.16 2.67
C SER A 142 14.40 3.28 3.70
N VAL A 143 13.23 3.39 4.31
CA VAL A 143 12.89 4.40 5.31
C VAL A 143 12.24 3.75 6.52
N LYS A 144 12.30 4.44 7.68
CA LYS A 144 11.66 3.99 8.91
C LYS A 144 10.39 4.77 9.21
N ALA A 145 9.36 4.07 9.60
CA ALA A 145 8.15 4.67 10.16
C ALA A 145 8.43 5.19 11.57
N LEU A 146 7.98 6.41 11.85
CA LEU A 146 8.12 7.04 13.17
C LEU A 146 6.91 6.77 14.06
N ARG A 147 5.72 6.82 13.48
CA ARG A 147 4.45 6.61 14.17
C ARG A 147 3.33 6.36 13.17
N THR A 148 2.21 5.90 13.66
CA THR A 148 0.95 5.88 12.91
C THR A 148 0.25 7.24 12.96
N GLY A 149 -0.70 7.47 12.07
CA GLY A 149 -1.52 8.66 12.00
C GLY A 149 -2.79 8.45 11.19
N GLY A 150 -3.56 9.52 11.05
CA GLY A 150 -4.82 9.50 10.30
C GLY A 150 -5.95 8.76 11.02
N PRO A 151 -7.16 8.77 10.43
CA PRO A 151 -8.31 8.04 10.96
C PRO A 151 -8.03 6.53 10.99
N GLY A 152 -8.29 5.88 12.12
CA GLY A 152 -8.08 4.44 12.28
C GLY A 152 -6.62 3.98 12.12
N ASN A 153 -5.64 4.85 12.36
CA ASN A 153 -4.21 4.56 12.19
C ASN A 153 -3.84 4.07 10.77
N SER A 154 -4.57 4.54 9.76
CA SER A 154 -4.38 4.14 8.36
C SER A 154 -3.18 4.79 7.67
N SER A 155 -2.51 5.73 8.32
CA SER A 155 -1.35 6.45 7.77
C SER A 155 -0.07 6.11 8.52
N ILE A 156 1.03 6.12 7.79
CA ILE A 156 2.39 5.97 8.32
C ILE A 156 3.09 7.32 8.20
N VAL A 157 3.68 7.78 9.30
CA VAL A 157 4.47 9.01 9.34
C VAL A 157 5.94 8.66 9.24
N ILE A 158 6.66 9.29 8.30
CA ILE A 158 8.11 9.18 8.10
C ILE A 158 8.80 10.50 8.42
N SER A 159 10.11 10.45 8.62
CA SER A 159 10.89 11.65 8.89
C SER A 159 10.88 12.62 7.70
N ARG A 160 11.07 13.91 8.00
CA ARG A 160 11.22 14.93 6.96
C ARG A 160 12.41 14.63 6.05
N SER A 161 13.52 14.17 6.60
CA SER A 161 14.73 13.83 5.82
C SER A 161 14.44 12.70 4.83
N ASP A 162 13.73 11.66 5.25
CA ASP A 162 13.35 10.54 4.38
C ASP A 162 12.36 10.97 3.31
N ALA A 163 11.38 11.78 3.69
CA ALA A 163 10.44 12.38 2.75
C ALA A 163 11.15 13.22 1.68
N ASP A 164 12.10 14.07 2.07
CA ASP A 164 12.91 14.88 1.16
C ASP A 164 13.74 14.02 0.18
N ILE A 165 14.28 12.88 0.63
CA ILE A 165 15.01 11.93 -0.21
C ILE A 165 14.07 11.35 -1.27
N ILE A 166 12.90 10.87 -0.84
CA ILE A 166 11.90 10.30 -1.77
C ILE A 166 11.42 11.35 -2.76
N GLU A 167 11.12 12.57 -2.31
CA GLU A 167 10.62 13.64 -3.16
C GLU A 167 11.62 14.11 -4.20
N LYS A 168 12.91 14.10 -3.89
CA LYS A 168 13.98 14.48 -4.80
C LYS A 168 14.37 13.37 -5.78
N THR A 169 13.90 12.15 -5.54
CA THR A 169 14.19 11.00 -6.41
C THR A 169 13.42 11.12 -7.73
N ARG A 170 14.12 11.12 -8.86
CA ARG A 170 13.52 11.25 -10.20
C ARG A 170 12.60 10.09 -10.55
N GLU A 171 12.99 8.89 -10.13
CA GLU A 171 12.31 7.64 -10.42
C GLU A 171 11.07 7.38 -9.53
N ARG A 172 10.80 8.23 -8.52
CA ARG A 172 9.70 8.01 -7.57
C ARG A 172 8.36 7.84 -8.26
N HIS A 173 8.09 8.64 -9.29
CA HIS A 173 6.83 8.56 -10.04
C HIS A 173 6.66 7.22 -10.73
N ARG A 174 7.74 6.63 -11.21
CA ARG A 174 7.71 5.34 -11.88
C ARG A 174 7.41 4.22 -10.89
N PHE A 175 8.22 4.05 -9.85
CA PHE A 175 8.03 2.93 -8.91
C PHE A 175 6.76 3.09 -8.05
N MET A 176 6.33 4.32 -7.76
CA MET A 176 5.05 4.55 -7.08
C MET A 176 3.87 4.16 -7.96
N ARG A 177 3.84 4.58 -9.22
CA ARG A 177 2.80 4.18 -10.18
C ARG A 177 2.71 2.68 -10.38
N GLU A 178 3.85 2.00 -10.34
CA GLU A 178 3.96 0.54 -10.46
C GLU A 178 3.67 -0.19 -9.13
N CYS A 179 3.27 0.52 -8.06
CA CYS A 179 3.00 -0.03 -6.72
C CYS A 179 4.18 -0.83 -6.14
N ARG A 180 5.43 -0.45 -6.49
CA ARG A 180 6.65 -1.09 -6.00
C ARG A 180 6.99 -0.61 -4.59
N VAL A 181 6.08 -0.86 -3.67
CA VAL A 181 6.19 -0.47 -2.26
C VAL A 181 5.99 -1.67 -1.38
N ILE A 182 6.90 -1.86 -0.42
CA ILE A 182 6.81 -2.86 0.64
C ILE A 182 6.71 -2.13 1.97
N ILE A 183 5.80 -2.61 2.82
CA ILE A 183 5.67 -2.17 4.21
C ILE A 183 5.96 -3.37 5.09
N LEU A 184 7.05 -3.28 5.88
CA LEU A 184 7.37 -4.26 6.92
C LEU A 184 6.50 -3.99 8.13
N VAL A 185 5.80 -5.01 8.60
CA VAL A 185 4.96 -4.95 9.79
C VAL A 185 5.42 -5.97 10.82
N SER A 186 5.19 -5.68 12.10
CA SER A 186 5.41 -6.68 13.14
C SER A 186 4.41 -7.82 12.99
N GLN A 187 4.83 -9.06 13.28
CA GLN A 187 3.91 -10.18 13.38
C GLN A 187 2.89 -9.89 14.49
N THR A 188 1.61 -9.86 14.15
CA THR A 188 0.56 -9.81 15.15
C THR A 188 0.48 -11.16 15.86
N PRO A 189 0.20 -11.20 17.19
CA PRO A 189 0.09 -12.45 17.94
C PRO A 189 -0.97 -13.43 17.45
N ASN A 190 -1.81 -13.00 16.51
CA ASN A 190 -2.94 -13.78 15.99
C ASN A 190 -2.55 -14.76 14.85
N ASP A 191 -1.33 -14.68 14.30
CA ASP A 191 -0.85 -15.61 13.25
C ASP A 191 -0.32 -16.94 13.81
N GLN A 192 -0.33 -17.13 15.14
CA GLN A 192 0.13 -18.37 15.79
C GLN A 192 -1.00 -19.37 16.10
N ALA A 193 -2.23 -19.09 15.69
CA ALA A 193 -3.39 -19.96 15.90
C ALA A 193 -3.91 -20.57 14.57
N GLN A 194 -3.04 -21.30 13.87
CA GLN A 194 -3.43 -22.27 12.82
C GLN A 194 -2.79 -23.61 13.07
#